data_afbbf04b2dab8b846b186edc40514288
#
_entry.id   afbbf04b2dab8b846b186edc40514288
#
_cell.length_a   1.000
_cell.length_b   1.000
_cell.length_c   1.000
_cell.angle_alpha   90.00
_cell.angle_beta   90.00
_cell.angle_gamma   90.00
#
_symmetry.space_group_name_H-M   'P 1'
#
loop_
_entity.id
_entity.type
_entity.pdbx_description
1 polymer ?
#
loop_
_entity_poly.entity_id
_entity_poly.type
_entity_poly.pdbx_seq_one_letter_code
_entity_poly.pdbx_strand_id
1 'polypeptide(L)'
;MVSEFYNNNPMKGDFNMKTPLGNISRRDFMKYCATTAAVLGLSELEFATKVTEALAVARAKPPVLWLEGQDCAGCTISLAGALNPSIASLILDTISLRYHETIMAASGYLAESTYHEIVKAGGYVLCVEGSIPTADDRFCMVGGRPFREMVEEAGAKAGAIIAVGACATYGGIPAAGPTSAVGVSKIIKHKPVINLSTCPVHCDHLVGTLLYFLTTGTAPPLDKIGRPKMYFRELVHDNCRRRYYFDNDMFLSDWNDPAQKNWCLYQKGCKGPDTYADCPVRRWNDGLNFCIDCGAGCMGCAEPGFYPEMSPLYTAESERSRNIMARKTAGLIPPKEDKV
;
A
#
# COMPACT_ATOMS: atom_id res chain seq x y z
N MET A 1 -15.48 -19.66 36.94
CA MET A 1 -15.14 -18.24 37.14
C MET A 1 -15.01 -17.53 35.79
N VAL A 2 -15.99 -17.68 34.89
CA VAL A 2 -16.04 -17.00 33.56
C VAL A 2 -17.47 -16.52 33.26
N SER A 3 -18.41 -16.61 34.20
CA SER A 3 -19.85 -16.33 33.97
C SER A 3 -20.37 -15.03 34.60
N GLU A 4 -19.52 -14.19 35.21
CA GLU A 4 -19.98 -12.99 35.92
C GLU A 4 -19.71 -11.64 35.22
N PHE A 5 -19.24 -11.64 33.98
CA PHE A 5 -18.96 -10.38 33.24
C PHE A 5 -20.06 -9.95 32.25
N TYR A 6 -21.24 -10.59 32.25
CA TYR A 6 -22.25 -10.34 31.20
C TYR A 6 -23.55 -9.64 31.67
N ASN A 7 -23.62 -9.13 32.91
CA ASN A 7 -24.81 -8.39 33.34
C ASN A 7 -24.40 -7.06 33.98
N ASN A 8 -24.29 -5.99 33.21
CA ASN A 8 -24.65 -4.64 33.62
C ASN A 8 -24.69 -3.73 32.40
N ASN A 9 -25.88 -3.51 31.88
CA ASN A 9 -26.19 -2.46 30.94
C ASN A 9 -26.74 -1.25 31.70
N PRO A 10 -26.11 -0.07 31.59
CA PRO A 10 -26.82 1.17 31.74
C PRO A 10 -26.64 2.06 30.50
N MET A 11 -27.64 2.09 29.68
CA MET A 11 -27.86 3.21 28.79
C MET A 11 -28.27 4.43 29.60
N LYS A 12 -27.34 5.28 29.97
CA LYS A 12 -27.49 6.73 30.23
C LYS A 12 -26.14 7.31 30.66
N GLY A 13 -25.61 8.22 29.85
CA GLY A 13 -24.48 9.07 30.24
C GLY A 13 -23.17 8.73 29.53
N ASP A 14 -22.64 9.69 28.81
CA ASP A 14 -21.31 9.74 28.16
C ASP A 14 -20.97 8.55 27.24
N PHE A 15 -21.32 8.74 26.00
CA PHE A 15 -20.92 7.88 24.89
C PHE A 15 -19.40 7.97 24.70
N ASN A 16 -18.66 7.33 25.57
CA ASN A 16 -17.30 6.92 25.31
C ASN A 16 -17.39 5.60 24.53
N MET A 17 -17.55 5.68 23.22
CA MET A 17 -17.56 4.49 22.38
C MET A 17 -16.15 3.88 22.48
N LYS A 18 -16.00 2.81 23.25
CA LYS A 18 -14.92 1.83 23.03
C LYS A 18 -15.23 1.16 21.70
N THR A 19 -14.83 1.82 20.62
CA THR A 19 -14.86 1.21 19.29
C THR A 19 -13.70 0.26 19.15
N PRO A 20 -13.76 -0.74 18.28
CA PRO A 20 -12.59 -1.53 17.87
C PRO A 20 -11.42 -0.68 17.37
N LEU A 21 -11.64 0.59 17.10
CA LEU A 21 -10.66 1.60 16.67
C LEU A 21 -9.94 2.33 17.84
N GLY A 22 -10.07 1.84 19.08
CA GLY A 22 -9.48 2.46 20.27
C GLY A 22 -10.25 3.70 20.75
N ASN A 23 -9.61 4.53 21.61
CA ASN A 23 -10.19 5.77 22.14
C ASN A 23 -10.12 6.91 21.12
N ILE A 24 -10.72 6.73 19.94
CA ILE A 24 -10.87 7.82 18.98
C ILE A 24 -11.96 8.76 19.53
N SER A 25 -11.66 10.06 19.59
CA SER A 25 -12.70 11.03 19.95
C SER A 25 -13.81 11.02 18.88
N ARG A 26 -15.07 11.29 19.28
CA ARG A 26 -16.18 11.44 18.31
C ARG A 26 -15.83 12.38 17.17
N ARG A 27 -15.10 13.46 17.47
CA ARG A 27 -14.69 14.45 16.49
C ARG A 27 -13.70 13.89 15.47
N ASP A 28 -12.75 13.06 15.91
CA ASP A 28 -11.75 12.46 15.03
C ASP A 28 -12.34 11.31 14.22
N PHE A 29 -13.25 10.52 14.82
CA PHE A 29 -14.06 9.53 14.10
C PHE A 29 -14.90 10.19 13.00
N MET A 30 -15.60 11.29 13.29
CA MET A 30 -16.37 12.02 12.29
C MET A 30 -15.51 12.64 11.20
N LYS A 31 -14.33 13.18 11.53
CA LYS A 31 -13.36 13.66 10.51
C LYS A 31 -12.88 12.54 9.62
N TYR A 32 -12.57 11.39 10.20
CA TYR A 32 -12.15 10.21 9.45
C TYR A 32 -13.27 9.72 8.52
N CYS A 33 -14.51 9.63 9.04
CA CYS A 33 -15.68 9.28 8.25
C CYS A 33 -15.92 10.30 7.11
N ALA A 34 -15.78 11.60 7.38
CA ALA A 34 -15.96 12.66 6.38
C ALA A 34 -14.91 12.58 5.26
N THR A 35 -13.65 12.41 5.62
CA THR A 35 -12.56 12.30 4.62
C THR A 35 -12.69 11.04 3.79
N THR A 36 -13.03 9.92 4.40
CA THR A 36 -13.15 8.64 3.70
C THR A 36 -14.45 8.59 2.89
N ALA A 37 -15.55 9.13 3.40
CA ALA A 37 -16.81 9.25 2.69
C ALA A 37 -16.68 10.14 1.44
N ALA A 38 -16.02 11.29 1.55
CA ALA A 38 -15.75 12.18 0.42
C ALA A 38 -14.93 11.49 -0.69
N VAL A 39 -13.94 10.70 -0.29
CA VAL A 39 -13.11 9.89 -1.21
C VAL A 39 -13.92 8.78 -1.88
N LEU A 40 -14.91 8.23 -1.18
CA LEU A 40 -15.76 7.12 -1.67
C LEU A 40 -17.02 7.60 -2.40
N GLY A 41 -17.29 8.91 -2.44
CA GLY A 41 -18.53 9.48 -2.99
C GLY A 41 -19.78 9.10 -2.18
N LEU A 42 -19.63 8.75 -0.90
CA LEU A 42 -20.71 8.44 0.03
C LEU A 42 -20.99 9.65 0.92
N SER A 43 -22.22 9.79 1.40
CA SER A 43 -22.48 10.73 2.47
C SER A 43 -21.80 10.29 3.77
N GLU A 44 -21.44 11.25 4.64
CA GLU A 44 -20.84 10.95 5.95
C GLU A 44 -21.70 9.99 6.78
N LEU A 45 -23.01 10.13 6.69
CA LEU A 45 -23.95 9.30 7.43
C LEU A 45 -24.00 7.87 6.88
N GLU A 46 -24.01 7.68 5.57
CA GLU A 46 -23.98 6.35 4.93
C GLU A 46 -22.69 5.61 5.26
N PHE A 47 -21.56 6.32 5.22
CA PHE A 47 -20.29 5.72 5.58
C PHE A 47 -20.23 5.35 7.08
N ALA A 48 -20.65 6.26 7.97
CA ALA A 48 -20.70 5.99 9.41
C ALA A 48 -21.66 4.85 9.75
N THR A 49 -22.81 4.76 9.09
CA THR A 49 -23.77 3.65 9.28
C THR A 49 -23.15 2.33 8.83
N LYS A 50 -22.54 2.27 7.64
CA LYS A 50 -21.87 1.07 7.13
C LYS A 50 -20.70 0.63 8.01
N VAL A 51 -19.92 1.58 8.52
CA VAL A 51 -18.83 1.26 9.49
C VAL A 51 -19.41 0.69 10.78
N THR A 52 -20.50 1.27 11.30
CA THR A 52 -21.13 0.79 12.53
C THR A 52 -21.76 -0.60 12.35
N GLU A 53 -22.41 -0.84 11.23
CA GLU A 53 -22.97 -2.15 10.88
C GLU A 53 -21.87 -3.21 10.70
N ALA A 54 -20.80 -2.86 9.96
CA ALA A 54 -19.66 -3.75 9.77
C ALA A 54 -18.95 -4.09 11.09
N LEU A 55 -18.80 -3.11 12.00
CA LEU A 55 -18.26 -3.33 13.33
C LEU A 55 -19.19 -4.16 14.21
N ALA A 56 -20.50 -4.06 14.03
CA ALA A 56 -21.48 -4.90 14.72
C ALA A 56 -21.47 -6.36 14.21
N VAL A 57 -21.25 -6.56 12.92
CA VAL A 57 -21.11 -7.88 12.29
C VAL A 57 -19.73 -8.49 12.58
N ALA A 58 -18.68 -7.68 12.73
CA ALA A 58 -17.31 -8.10 13.02
C ALA A 58 -17.10 -8.50 14.49
N ARG A 59 -17.98 -9.34 15.06
CA ARG A 59 -17.70 -10.04 16.35
C ARG A 59 -16.49 -10.98 16.27
N ALA A 60 -16.05 -11.35 15.06
CA ALA A 60 -14.79 -12.04 14.82
C ALA A 60 -13.91 -11.14 13.98
N LYS A 61 -12.82 -10.61 14.56
CA LYS A 61 -11.80 -9.86 13.82
C LYS A 61 -11.36 -10.66 12.60
N PRO A 62 -11.39 -10.09 11.38
CA PRO A 62 -11.00 -10.83 10.19
C PRO A 62 -9.54 -11.26 10.28
N PRO A 63 -9.25 -12.52 10.00
CA PRO A 63 -7.89 -13.00 10.05
C PRO A 63 -7.07 -12.40 8.90
N VAL A 64 -5.85 -11.96 9.21
CA VAL A 64 -4.85 -11.46 8.26
C VAL A 64 -3.63 -12.36 8.31
N LEU A 65 -3.23 -12.84 7.16
CA LEU A 65 -1.98 -13.55 6.91
C LEU A 65 -1.05 -12.60 6.13
N TRP A 66 0.11 -12.28 6.70
CA TRP A 66 1.09 -11.40 6.08
C TRP A 66 2.35 -12.19 5.78
N LEU A 67 2.77 -12.18 4.51
CA LEU A 67 3.96 -12.86 4.03
C LEU A 67 4.99 -11.83 3.56
N GLU A 68 6.25 -12.04 3.91
CA GLU A 68 7.38 -11.18 3.55
C GLU A 68 8.34 -11.95 2.62
N GLY A 69 8.54 -11.42 1.41
CA GLY A 69 9.42 -12.00 0.38
C GLY A 69 10.72 -11.24 0.21
N GLN A 70 11.09 -10.91 -1.03
CA GLN A 70 12.24 -10.05 -1.29
C GLN A 70 11.86 -8.58 -1.05
N ASP A 71 12.08 -8.09 0.14
CA ASP A 71 11.74 -6.74 0.59
C ASP A 71 12.84 -6.11 1.46
N CYS A 72 12.49 -5.01 2.11
CA CYS A 72 13.32 -4.30 3.08
C CYS A 72 12.57 -4.04 4.39
N ALA A 73 11.43 -4.71 4.62
CA ALA A 73 10.47 -4.46 5.70
C ALA A 73 9.96 -3.00 5.77
N GLY A 74 10.20 -2.21 4.73
CA GLY A 74 9.84 -0.79 4.70
C GLY A 74 8.32 -0.54 4.71
N CYS A 75 7.54 -1.45 4.15
CA CYS A 75 6.09 -1.33 4.16
C CYS A 75 5.51 -1.68 5.55
N THR A 76 6.05 -2.67 6.23
CA THR A 76 5.75 -2.97 7.64
C THR A 76 6.12 -1.79 8.55
N ILE A 77 7.30 -1.17 8.36
CA ILE A 77 7.72 0.04 9.10
C ILE A 77 6.77 1.22 8.81
N SER A 78 6.36 1.39 7.55
CA SER A 78 5.37 2.42 7.18
C SER A 78 4.03 2.20 7.89
N LEU A 79 3.56 0.95 7.97
CA LEU A 79 2.35 0.60 8.71
C LEU A 79 2.48 0.94 10.20
N ALA A 80 3.66 0.71 10.79
CA ALA A 80 3.93 1.08 12.18
C ALA A 80 3.78 2.59 12.44
N GLY A 81 3.93 3.42 11.41
CA GLY A 81 3.70 4.87 11.45
C GLY A 81 2.23 5.29 11.29
N ALA A 82 1.27 4.37 11.19
CA ALA A 82 -0.15 4.70 11.09
C ALA A 82 -0.67 5.33 12.40
N LEU A 83 -1.43 6.42 12.28
CA LEU A 83 -1.95 7.17 13.42
C LEU A 83 -3.47 7.02 13.59
N ASN A 84 -4.22 6.85 12.51
CA ASN A 84 -5.69 6.80 12.52
C ASN A 84 -6.24 5.68 11.62
N PRO A 85 -6.52 4.46 12.16
CA PRO A 85 -6.17 3.98 13.50
C PRO A 85 -4.66 3.79 13.67
N SER A 86 -4.20 3.87 14.92
CA SER A 86 -2.80 3.50 15.22
C SER A 86 -2.56 2.01 14.93
N ILE A 87 -1.31 1.63 14.70
CA ILE A 87 -0.93 0.23 14.48
C ILE A 87 -1.41 -0.66 15.64
N ALA A 88 -1.35 -0.18 16.88
CA ALA A 88 -1.84 -0.91 18.03
C ALA A 88 -3.36 -1.16 17.95
N SER A 89 -4.16 -0.11 17.67
CA SER A 89 -5.60 -0.27 17.48
C SER A 89 -5.95 -1.15 16.28
N LEU A 90 -5.19 -1.06 15.19
CA LEU A 90 -5.39 -1.91 14.02
C LEU A 90 -5.24 -3.38 14.39
N ILE A 91 -4.12 -3.75 15.02
CA ILE A 91 -3.79 -5.14 15.36
C ILE A 91 -4.63 -5.65 16.53
N LEU A 92 -4.79 -4.84 17.58
CA LEU A 92 -5.45 -5.29 18.80
C LEU A 92 -6.98 -5.24 18.72
N ASP A 93 -7.55 -4.32 17.94
CA ASP A 93 -8.99 -4.07 17.95
C ASP A 93 -9.69 -4.38 16.63
N THR A 94 -9.02 -4.18 15.49
CA THR A 94 -9.66 -4.18 14.16
C THR A 94 -9.46 -5.48 13.40
N ILE A 95 -8.24 -6.02 13.33
CA ILE A 95 -7.89 -7.24 12.62
C ILE A 95 -7.37 -8.31 13.57
N SER A 96 -7.36 -9.57 13.11
CA SER A 96 -6.64 -10.65 13.77
C SER A 96 -5.39 -10.96 12.95
N LEU A 97 -4.29 -10.26 13.23
CA LEU A 97 -3.00 -10.55 12.58
C LEU A 97 -2.48 -11.88 13.12
N ARG A 98 -2.63 -12.93 12.30
CA ARG A 98 -2.34 -14.31 12.71
C ARG A 98 -0.91 -14.72 12.39
N TYR A 99 -0.35 -14.21 11.34
CA TYR A 99 1.01 -14.48 10.91
C TYR A 99 1.63 -13.21 10.30
N HIS A 100 2.84 -12.88 10.73
CA HIS A 100 3.65 -11.80 10.19
C HIS A 100 5.10 -12.02 10.61
N GLU A 101 5.98 -12.21 9.67
CA GLU A 101 7.35 -12.67 9.95
C GLU A 101 8.15 -11.71 10.83
N THR A 102 7.91 -10.39 10.70
CA THR A 102 8.67 -9.37 11.45
C THR A 102 8.08 -9.05 12.83
N ILE A 103 6.74 -8.99 12.99
CA ILE A 103 6.11 -8.45 14.22
C ILE A 103 5.37 -9.49 15.06
N MET A 104 5.24 -10.74 14.62
CA MET A 104 4.66 -11.80 15.43
C MET A 104 5.62 -12.24 16.55
N ALA A 105 5.06 -12.63 17.69
CA ALA A 105 5.86 -13.13 18.82
C ALA A 105 6.34 -14.57 18.63
N ALA A 106 5.62 -15.38 17.83
CA ALA A 106 5.98 -16.77 17.57
C ALA A 106 7.16 -16.87 16.60
N SER A 107 7.98 -17.89 16.74
CA SER A 107 9.10 -18.21 15.84
C SER A 107 9.23 -19.71 15.64
N GLY A 108 10.01 -20.14 14.63
CA GLY A 108 10.27 -21.53 14.30
C GLY A 108 9.00 -22.36 14.13
N TYR A 109 8.93 -23.55 14.72
CA TYR A 109 7.80 -24.47 14.56
C TYR A 109 6.45 -23.89 15.01
N LEU A 110 6.43 -22.98 15.96
CA LEU A 110 5.20 -22.34 16.40
C LEU A 110 4.66 -21.36 15.34
N ALA A 111 5.53 -20.62 14.68
CA ALA A 111 5.16 -19.76 13.56
C ALA A 111 4.64 -20.59 12.38
N GLU A 112 5.36 -21.65 12.00
CA GLU A 112 4.96 -22.57 10.92
C GLU A 112 3.60 -23.24 11.19
N SER A 113 3.36 -23.72 12.42
CA SER A 113 2.06 -24.30 12.76
C SER A 113 0.93 -23.28 12.62
N THR A 114 1.17 -22.02 13.05
CA THR A 114 0.20 -20.94 12.90
C THR A 114 -0.10 -20.63 11.43
N TYR A 115 0.93 -20.59 10.57
CA TYR A 115 0.76 -20.45 9.13
C TYR A 115 -0.13 -21.56 8.55
N HIS A 116 0.18 -22.81 8.84
CA HIS A 116 -0.57 -23.95 8.33
C HIS A 116 -2.03 -23.99 8.83
N GLU A 117 -2.26 -23.62 10.08
CA GLU A 117 -3.61 -23.53 10.65
C GLU A 117 -4.46 -22.50 9.93
N ILE A 118 -3.93 -21.30 9.70
CA ILE A 118 -4.68 -20.22 9.03
C ILE A 118 -4.91 -20.55 7.56
N VAL A 119 -3.91 -21.09 6.86
CA VAL A 119 -4.04 -21.52 5.47
C VAL A 119 -5.06 -22.65 5.34
N LYS A 120 -5.08 -23.60 6.29
CA LYS A 120 -6.09 -24.67 6.34
C LYS A 120 -7.50 -24.12 6.51
N ALA A 121 -7.68 -23.14 7.40
CA ALA A 121 -8.98 -22.52 7.67
C ALA A 121 -9.52 -21.73 6.47
N GLY A 122 -8.66 -21.03 5.72
CA GLY A 122 -9.05 -20.20 4.56
C GLY A 122 -9.81 -18.92 4.95
N GLY A 123 -10.22 -18.15 3.95
CA GLY A 123 -11.10 -16.97 4.12
C GLY A 123 -10.42 -15.74 4.72
N TYR A 124 -9.11 -15.74 4.90
CA TYR A 124 -8.33 -14.63 5.42
C TYR A 124 -8.01 -13.58 4.35
N VAL A 125 -7.61 -12.39 4.78
CA VAL A 125 -6.96 -11.40 3.91
C VAL A 125 -5.48 -11.76 3.84
N LEU A 126 -4.99 -12.04 2.63
CA LEU A 126 -3.56 -12.25 2.37
C LEU A 126 -2.92 -10.91 2.02
N CYS A 127 -2.00 -10.46 2.85
CA CYS A 127 -1.08 -9.37 2.54
C CYS A 127 0.27 -9.97 2.13
N VAL A 128 0.81 -9.54 1.01
CA VAL A 128 2.14 -9.95 0.55
C VAL A 128 3.00 -8.71 0.44
N GLU A 129 4.06 -8.63 1.25
CA GLU A 129 5.14 -7.65 1.15
C GLU A 129 6.34 -8.30 0.45
N GLY A 130 7.04 -7.55 -0.39
CA GLY A 130 8.17 -8.08 -1.13
C GLY A 130 7.80 -8.74 -2.45
N SER A 131 8.81 -8.89 -3.28
CA SER A 131 8.70 -9.53 -4.60
C SER A 131 9.02 -11.02 -4.54
N ILE A 132 8.64 -11.72 -5.61
CA ILE A 132 8.76 -13.17 -5.71
C ILE A 132 9.81 -13.48 -6.77
N PRO A 133 10.93 -14.14 -6.43
CA PRO A 133 11.93 -14.56 -7.41
C PRO A 133 11.36 -15.63 -8.33
N THR A 134 11.75 -15.58 -9.61
CA THR A 134 11.36 -16.58 -10.61
C THR A 134 12.53 -17.25 -11.30
N ALA A 135 13.76 -16.75 -11.16
CA ALA A 135 14.93 -17.36 -11.72
C ALA A 135 15.34 -18.64 -10.98
N ASP A 136 15.25 -18.63 -9.65
CA ASP A 136 15.51 -19.78 -8.78
C ASP A 136 14.77 -19.56 -7.45
N ASP A 137 13.99 -20.55 -7.03
CA ASP A 137 13.20 -20.47 -5.80
C ASP A 137 14.06 -20.30 -4.54
N ARG A 138 15.32 -20.76 -4.57
CA ARG A 138 16.28 -20.62 -3.47
C ARG A 138 16.66 -19.17 -3.16
N PHE A 139 16.34 -18.22 -4.03
CA PHE A 139 16.58 -16.80 -3.78
C PHE A 139 15.65 -16.18 -2.71
N CYS A 140 14.58 -16.89 -2.34
CA CYS A 140 13.74 -16.48 -1.21
C CYS A 140 13.11 -17.70 -0.55
N MET A 141 13.61 -18.04 0.62
CA MET A 141 13.22 -19.22 1.40
C MET A 141 12.75 -18.80 2.78
N VAL A 142 11.59 -19.27 3.21
CA VAL A 142 11.01 -19.02 4.54
C VAL A 142 10.67 -20.38 5.18
N GLY A 143 11.17 -20.61 6.39
CA GLY A 143 10.96 -21.88 7.09
C GLY A 143 11.40 -23.12 6.29
N GLY A 144 12.39 -22.99 5.40
CA GLY A 144 12.88 -24.06 4.53
C GLY A 144 12.01 -24.31 3.28
N ARG A 145 11.01 -23.48 3.02
CA ARG A 145 10.12 -23.57 1.86
C ARG A 145 10.33 -22.38 0.90
N PRO A 146 10.23 -22.57 -0.42
CA PRO A 146 10.21 -21.47 -1.37
C PRO A 146 9.07 -20.48 -1.08
N PHE A 147 9.39 -19.21 -1.02
CA PHE A 147 8.39 -18.15 -0.81
C PHE A 147 7.28 -18.16 -1.87
N ARG A 148 7.63 -18.46 -3.12
CA ARG A 148 6.67 -18.59 -4.22
C ARG A 148 5.59 -19.63 -3.90
N GLU A 149 5.96 -20.81 -3.41
CA GLU A 149 5.02 -21.87 -3.04
C GLU A 149 4.09 -21.43 -1.90
N MET A 150 4.62 -20.70 -0.91
CA MET A 150 3.81 -20.15 0.19
C MET A 150 2.76 -19.16 -0.32
N VAL A 151 3.16 -18.26 -1.25
CA VAL A 151 2.24 -17.29 -1.87
C VAL A 151 1.17 -18.00 -2.71
N GLU A 152 1.51 -19.02 -3.49
CA GLU A 152 0.56 -19.81 -4.28
C GLU A 152 -0.44 -20.55 -3.38
N GLU A 153 0.06 -21.23 -2.36
CA GLU A 153 -0.77 -21.97 -1.39
C GLU A 153 -1.71 -21.04 -0.62
N ALA A 154 -1.17 -19.96 -0.06
CA ALA A 154 -1.97 -18.98 0.68
C ALA A 154 -2.97 -18.26 -0.22
N GLY A 155 -2.56 -17.86 -1.43
CA GLY A 155 -3.42 -17.18 -2.39
C GLY A 155 -4.63 -18.00 -2.83
N ALA A 156 -4.47 -19.33 -2.93
CA ALA A 156 -5.56 -20.23 -3.32
C ALA A 156 -6.76 -20.16 -2.35
N LYS A 157 -6.51 -19.97 -1.06
CA LYS A 157 -7.54 -19.99 0.00
C LYS A 157 -7.89 -18.62 0.59
N ALA A 158 -7.17 -17.56 0.20
CA ALA A 158 -7.44 -16.20 0.66
C ALA A 158 -8.83 -15.70 0.20
N GLY A 159 -9.52 -14.96 1.06
CA GLY A 159 -10.74 -14.22 0.70
C GLY A 159 -10.45 -12.97 -0.13
N ALA A 160 -9.34 -12.29 0.17
CA ALA A 160 -8.81 -11.15 -0.60
C ALA A 160 -7.29 -11.19 -0.60
N ILE A 161 -6.66 -10.58 -1.62
CA ILE A 161 -5.21 -10.54 -1.77
C ILE A 161 -4.78 -9.08 -1.98
N ILE A 162 -3.86 -8.62 -1.15
CA ILE A 162 -3.28 -7.27 -1.19
C ILE A 162 -1.77 -7.41 -1.41
N ALA A 163 -1.29 -6.88 -2.52
CA ALA A 163 0.14 -6.70 -2.77
C ALA A 163 0.58 -5.37 -2.14
N VAL A 164 1.47 -5.44 -1.16
CA VAL A 164 1.85 -4.33 -0.29
C VAL A 164 3.19 -3.75 -0.75
N GLY A 165 3.14 -2.54 -1.30
CA GLY A 165 4.32 -1.85 -1.80
C GLY A 165 4.73 -2.22 -3.23
N ALA A 166 5.65 -1.46 -3.81
CA ALA A 166 6.10 -1.62 -5.19
C ALA A 166 6.75 -2.99 -5.47
N CYS A 167 7.41 -3.59 -4.48
CA CYS A 167 8.03 -4.89 -4.62
C CYS A 167 6.98 -5.98 -4.87
N ALA A 168 5.95 -6.05 -4.03
CA ALA A 168 4.86 -7.01 -4.17
C ALA A 168 3.97 -6.74 -5.39
N THR A 169 3.85 -5.49 -5.83
CA THR A 169 2.98 -5.15 -6.97
C THR A 169 3.65 -5.40 -8.32
N TYR A 170 4.92 -5.04 -8.49
CA TYR A 170 5.59 -5.06 -9.80
C TYR A 170 6.98 -5.69 -9.79
N GLY A 171 7.48 -6.14 -8.64
CA GLY A 171 8.86 -6.61 -8.48
C GLY A 171 9.77 -5.56 -7.84
N GLY A 172 9.49 -4.27 -8.00
CA GLY A 172 10.18 -3.16 -7.34
C GLY A 172 11.70 -3.14 -7.53
N ILE A 173 12.44 -2.80 -6.48
CA ILE A 173 13.91 -2.75 -6.50
C ILE A 173 14.53 -4.13 -6.79
N PRO A 174 14.07 -5.25 -6.20
CA PRO A 174 14.61 -6.58 -6.50
C PRO A 174 14.52 -6.99 -7.97
N ALA A 175 13.53 -6.48 -8.73
CA ALA A 175 13.40 -6.77 -10.17
C ALA A 175 14.57 -6.24 -11.01
N ALA A 176 15.38 -5.32 -10.50
CA ALA A 176 16.61 -4.86 -11.15
C ALA A 176 17.78 -5.83 -10.96
N GLY A 177 17.66 -6.81 -10.06
CA GLY A 177 18.68 -7.78 -9.74
C GLY A 177 18.56 -9.09 -10.55
N PRO A 178 19.42 -10.08 -10.27
CA PRO A 178 19.52 -11.32 -11.03
C PRO A 178 18.41 -12.34 -10.71
N THR A 179 17.51 -12.03 -9.76
CA THR A 179 16.50 -12.98 -9.25
C THR A 179 15.28 -13.09 -10.13
N SER A 180 15.14 -12.24 -11.17
CA SER A 180 13.95 -12.12 -12.02
C SER A 180 12.68 -11.95 -11.18
N ALA A 181 12.76 -11.07 -10.18
CA ALA A 181 11.70 -10.84 -9.22
C ALA A 181 10.48 -10.21 -9.87
N VAL A 182 9.30 -10.72 -9.50
CA VAL A 182 8.01 -10.27 -10.03
C VAL A 182 7.03 -9.94 -8.91
N GLY A 183 5.94 -9.24 -9.27
CA GLY A 183 4.85 -8.98 -8.33
C GLY A 183 3.87 -10.15 -8.21
N VAL A 184 3.05 -10.11 -7.15
CA VAL A 184 2.07 -11.14 -6.78
C VAL A 184 1.12 -11.49 -7.92
N SER A 185 0.66 -10.52 -8.70
CA SER A 185 -0.24 -10.72 -9.84
C SER A 185 0.38 -11.53 -10.99
N LYS A 186 1.70 -11.68 -11.02
CA LYS A 186 2.38 -12.59 -11.97
C LYS A 186 2.33 -14.05 -11.52
N ILE A 187 2.17 -14.31 -10.25
CA ILE A 187 2.08 -15.64 -9.65
C ILE A 187 0.61 -16.04 -9.51
N ILE A 188 -0.20 -15.23 -8.83
CA ILE A 188 -1.62 -15.52 -8.62
C ILE A 188 -2.44 -15.00 -9.80
N LYS A 189 -3.05 -15.92 -10.58
CA LYS A 189 -3.84 -15.61 -11.79
C LYS A 189 -5.34 -15.82 -11.61
N HIS A 190 -5.75 -16.57 -10.61
CA HIS A 190 -7.13 -17.03 -10.43
C HIS A 190 -7.99 -16.07 -9.61
N LYS A 191 -7.39 -15.04 -9.02
CA LYS A 191 -8.08 -14.01 -8.22
C LYS A 191 -7.51 -12.62 -8.52
N PRO A 192 -8.33 -11.57 -8.41
CA PRO A 192 -7.82 -10.20 -8.49
C PRO A 192 -6.90 -9.90 -7.29
N VAL A 193 -5.81 -9.17 -7.58
CA VAL A 193 -4.87 -8.68 -6.58
C VAL A 193 -5.05 -7.18 -6.45
N ILE A 194 -5.21 -6.69 -5.22
CA ILE A 194 -5.27 -5.26 -4.92
C ILE A 194 -3.84 -4.75 -4.80
N ASN A 195 -3.41 -3.88 -5.71
CA ASN A 195 -2.04 -3.38 -5.80
C ASN A 195 -1.89 -2.03 -5.07
N LEU A 196 -1.16 -2.01 -3.96
CA LEU A 196 -0.81 -0.78 -3.23
C LEU A 196 0.64 -0.39 -3.55
N SER A 197 0.84 0.32 -4.63
CA SER A 197 2.09 0.37 -5.40
C SER A 197 3.02 1.56 -5.08
N THR A 198 3.17 1.98 -3.82
CA THR A 198 4.23 2.96 -3.46
C THR A 198 5.41 2.29 -2.78
N CYS A 199 6.57 2.94 -2.70
CA CYS A 199 7.78 2.42 -2.06
C CYS A 199 8.31 3.40 -1.00
N PRO A 200 8.08 3.06 0.29
CA PRO A 200 7.21 1.99 0.80
C PRO A 200 5.72 2.24 0.52
N VAL A 201 4.85 1.29 0.88
CA VAL A 201 3.40 1.54 0.87
C VAL A 201 3.05 2.70 1.79
N HIS A 202 2.12 3.56 1.38
CA HIS A 202 1.61 4.58 2.32
C HIS A 202 0.71 3.89 3.35
N CYS A 203 0.92 4.17 4.64
CA CYS A 203 0.15 3.55 5.74
C CYS A 203 -1.36 3.72 5.55
N ASP A 204 -1.84 4.91 5.17
CA ASP A 204 -3.26 5.16 4.93
C ASP A 204 -3.81 4.39 3.72
N HIS A 205 -3.00 4.14 2.68
CA HIS A 205 -3.45 3.30 1.55
C HIS A 205 -3.75 1.89 2.01
N LEU A 206 -2.88 1.33 2.86
CA LEU A 206 -3.05 -0.01 3.39
C LEU A 206 -4.21 -0.08 4.38
N VAL A 207 -4.20 0.78 5.40
CA VAL A 207 -5.26 0.83 6.41
C VAL A 207 -6.62 1.11 5.78
N GLY A 208 -6.72 2.11 4.91
CA GLY A 208 -7.97 2.47 4.24
C GLY A 208 -8.49 1.36 3.31
N THR A 209 -7.59 0.62 2.62
CA THR A 209 -7.99 -0.53 1.79
C THR A 209 -8.49 -1.68 2.64
N LEU A 210 -7.81 -1.99 3.76
CA LEU A 210 -8.27 -2.99 4.71
C LEU A 210 -9.65 -2.62 5.28
N LEU A 211 -9.80 -1.39 5.77
CA LEU A 211 -11.08 -0.92 6.32
C LEU A 211 -12.19 -0.91 5.26
N TYR A 212 -11.90 -0.52 4.03
CA TYR A 212 -12.87 -0.60 2.94
C TYR A 212 -13.36 -2.04 2.73
N PHE A 213 -12.42 -2.98 2.61
CA PHE A 213 -12.75 -4.39 2.44
C PHE A 213 -13.55 -4.94 3.61
N LEU A 214 -13.17 -4.60 4.84
CA LEU A 214 -13.86 -5.04 6.05
C LEU A 214 -15.28 -4.50 6.19
N THR A 215 -15.51 -3.28 5.72
CA THR A 215 -16.83 -2.64 5.80
C THR A 215 -17.76 -3.04 4.67
N THR A 216 -17.23 -3.31 3.47
CA THR A 216 -18.06 -3.57 2.29
C THR A 216 -18.08 -5.03 1.85
N GLY A 217 -17.15 -5.85 2.35
CA GLY A 217 -16.93 -7.23 1.89
C GLY A 217 -16.36 -7.34 0.47
N THR A 218 -16.01 -6.22 -0.16
CA THR A 218 -15.53 -6.17 -1.55
C THR A 218 -14.26 -5.34 -1.69
N ALA A 219 -13.49 -5.57 -2.75
CA ALA A 219 -12.37 -4.71 -3.09
C ALA A 219 -12.86 -3.30 -3.47
N PRO A 220 -12.10 -2.23 -3.16
CA PRO A 220 -12.41 -0.91 -3.67
C PRO A 220 -12.36 -0.89 -5.21
N PRO A 221 -12.99 0.10 -5.88
CA PRO A 221 -12.87 0.26 -7.32
C PRO A 221 -11.40 0.36 -7.75
N LEU A 222 -10.97 -0.56 -8.64
CA LEU A 222 -9.60 -0.66 -9.10
C LEU A 222 -9.41 -0.04 -10.49
N ASP A 223 -8.19 0.41 -10.78
CA ASP A 223 -7.77 0.77 -12.12
C ASP A 223 -7.38 -0.49 -12.94
N LYS A 224 -6.95 -0.31 -14.20
CA LYS A 224 -6.61 -1.41 -15.12
C LYS A 224 -5.45 -2.30 -14.63
N ILE A 225 -4.62 -1.80 -13.73
CA ILE A 225 -3.47 -2.53 -13.17
C ILE A 225 -3.67 -2.92 -11.70
N GLY A 226 -4.92 -2.87 -11.22
CA GLY A 226 -5.31 -3.37 -9.92
C GLY A 226 -5.08 -2.40 -8.76
N ARG A 227 -4.84 -1.10 -9.00
CA ARG A 227 -4.65 -0.11 -7.93
C ARG A 227 -5.98 0.51 -7.51
N PRO A 228 -6.24 0.76 -6.22
CA PRO A 228 -7.44 1.48 -5.77
C PRO A 228 -7.51 2.89 -6.36
N LYS A 229 -8.55 3.18 -7.12
CA LYS A 229 -8.75 4.50 -7.77
C LYS A 229 -8.80 5.66 -6.77
N MET A 230 -9.19 5.40 -5.53
CA MET A 230 -9.23 6.41 -4.49
C MET A 230 -7.86 6.99 -4.12
N TYR A 231 -6.75 6.31 -4.51
CA TYR A 231 -5.39 6.78 -4.25
C TYR A 231 -4.58 7.03 -5.53
N PHE A 232 -4.93 6.33 -6.62
CA PHE A 232 -4.11 6.26 -7.84
C PHE A 232 -4.85 6.78 -9.09
N ARG A 233 -5.80 7.72 -8.91
CA ARG A 233 -6.57 8.29 -10.00
C ARG A 233 -5.87 9.45 -10.69
N GLU A 234 -5.20 10.31 -9.91
CA GLU A 234 -4.62 11.57 -10.36
C GLU A 234 -3.09 11.47 -10.42
N LEU A 235 -2.50 12.24 -11.32
CA LEU A 235 -1.05 12.34 -11.40
C LEU A 235 -0.50 13.16 -10.22
N VAL A 236 0.67 12.79 -9.73
CA VAL A 236 1.42 13.60 -8.76
C VAL A 236 1.61 15.03 -9.27
N HIS A 237 1.78 15.17 -10.60
CA HIS A 237 1.96 16.47 -11.25
C HIS A 237 0.73 17.36 -11.17
N ASP A 238 -0.48 16.80 -11.22
CA ASP A 238 -1.74 17.58 -11.27
C ASP A 238 -1.94 18.40 -9.99
N ASN A 239 -1.53 17.87 -8.84
CA ASN A 239 -1.66 18.52 -7.54
C ASN A 239 -0.30 18.99 -6.98
N CYS A 240 0.73 19.10 -7.83
CA CYS A 240 2.07 19.48 -7.41
C CYS A 240 2.14 20.99 -7.07
N ARG A 241 2.71 21.33 -5.92
CA ARG A 241 2.95 22.74 -5.53
C ARG A 241 3.86 23.50 -6.48
N ARG A 242 4.71 22.76 -7.25
CA ARG A 242 5.61 23.34 -8.24
C ARG A 242 4.98 23.42 -9.64
N ARG A 243 3.67 23.14 -9.77
CA ARG A 243 2.95 23.14 -11.04
C ARG A 243 3.02 24.51 -11.72
N TYR A 244 2.84 25.60 -10.98
CA TYR A 244 2.99 26.95 -11.49
C TYR A 244 4.33 27.16 -12.22
N TYR A 245 5.43 26.69 -11.63
CA TYR A 245 6.75 26.83 -12.25
C TYR A 245 6.90 26.01 -13.53
N PHE A 246 6.27 24.83 -13.58
CA PHE A 246 6.23 24.01 -14.79
C PHE A 246 5.48 24.73 -15.92
N ASP A 247 4.31 25.28 -15.64
CA ASP A 247 3.44 25.95 -16.61
C ASP A 247 4.05 27.25 -17.14
N ASN A 248 5.07 27.81 -16.47
CA ASN A 248 5.79 29.01 -16.85
C ASN A 248 7.25 28.72 -17.28
N ASP A 249 7.58 27.47 -17.64
CA ASP A 249 8.92 27.05 -18.10
C ASP A 249 10.07 27.36 -17.12
N MET A 250 9.74 27.46 -15.82
CA MET A 250 10.71 27.73 -14.76
C MET A 250 11.23 26.42 -14.16
N PHE A 251 12.32 25.92 -14.69
CA PHE A 251 12.92 24.65 -14.29
C PHE A 251 14.21 24.85 -13.51
N LEU A 252 14.39 24.09 -12.43
CA LEU A 252 15.63 24.07 -11.68
C LEU A 252 16.79 23.60 -12.57
N SER A 253 17.76 24.47 -12.81
CA SER A 253 18.99 24.16 -13.54
C SER A 253 20.20 24.05 -12.61
N ASP A 254 20.29 24.92 -11.60
CA ASP A 254 21.37 24.94 -10.62
C ASP A 254 20.81 24.79 -9.19
N TRP A 255 21.27 23.76 -8.48
CA TRP A 255 20.90 23.48 -7.09
C TRP A 255 21.40 24.52 -6.09
N ASN A 256 22.46 25.25 -6.45
CA ASN A 256 23.09 26.28 -5.61
C ASN A 256 22.48 27.67 -5.80
N ASP A 257 21.58 27.84 -6.80
CA ASP A 257 20.91 29.14 -7.01
C ASP A 257 19.69 29.29 -6.09
N PRO A 258 19.74 30.17 -5.08
CA PRO A 258 18.62 30.40 -4.17
C PRO A 258 17.32 30.82 -4.85
N ALA A 259 17.41 31.51 -6.02
CA ALA A 259 16.24 31.96 -6.76
C ALA A 259 15.46 30.79 -7.36
N GLN A 260 16.14 29.68 -7.65
CA GLN A 260 15.55 28.48 -8.24
C GLN A 260 15.04 27.45 -7.21
N LYS A 261 15.20 27.70 -5.92
CA LYS A 261 14.89 26.75 -4.83
C LYS A 261 13.52 26.08 -4.98
N ASN A 262 12.52 26.82 -5.45
CA ASN A 262 11.15 26.35 -5.58
C ASN A 262 10.76 25.98 -7.02
N TRP A 263 11.64 26.11 -8.01
CA TRP A 263 11.36 25.85 -9.41
C TRP A 263 11.08 24.36 -9.67
N CYS A 264 10.45 24.10 -10.82
CA CYS A 264 10.06 22.74 -11.17
C CYS A 264 11.28 21.82 -11.34
N LEU A 265 11.18 20.60 -10.79
CA LEU A 265 12.24 19.60 -10.84
C LEU A 265 12.18 18.68 -12.06
N TYR A 266 11.32 18.98 -13.05
CA TYR A 266 11.11 18.12 -14.20
C TYR A 266 12.41 17.86 -14.98
N GLN A 267 13.18 18.90 -15.28
CA GLN A 267 14.46 18.77 -15.96
C GLN A 267 15.55 18.04 -15.15
N LYS A 268 15.36 17.91 -13.83
CA LYS A 268 16.22 17.11 -12.96
C LYS A 268 15.73 15.64 -12.80
N GLY A 269 14.80 15.22 -13.66
CA GLY A 269 14.34 13.82 -13.69
C GLY A 269 13.13 13.52 -12.82
N CYS A 270 12.37 14.54 -12.39
CA CYS A 270 11.10 14.31 -11.69
C CYS A 270 10.10 13.56 -12.59
N LYS A 271 9.54 12.47 -12.10
CA LYS A 271 8.57 11.60 -12.78
C LYS A 271 7.12 11.87 -12.38
N GLY A 272 6.86 13.02 -11.73
CA GLY A 272 5.52 13.43 -11.33
C GLY A 272 4.48 13.41 -12.45
N PRO A 273 4.81 13.87 -13.68
CA PRO A 273 3.89 13.83 -14.82
C PRO A 273 3.49 12.43 -15.29
N ASP A 274 4.23 11.41 -14.92
CA ASP A 274 3.99 10.01 -15.33
C ASP A 274 3.55 9.12 -14.16
N THR A 275 3.36 9.67 -12.96
CA THR A 275 3.12 8.90 -11.74
C THR A 275 1.74 9.17 -11.19
N TYR A 276 0.92 8.14 -11.08
CA TYR A 276 -0.40 8.19 -10.45
C TYR A 276 -0.28 7.90 -8.96
N ALA A 277 -0.42 8.92 -8.12
CA ALA A 277 -0.49 8.79 -6.66
C ALA A 277 -0.97 10.09 -6.02
N ASP A 278 -1.62 9.99 -4.87
CA ASP A 278 -2.16 11.13 -4.11
C ASP A 278 -1.15 11.79 -3.16
N CYS A 279 0.16 11.52 -3.32
CA CYS A 279 1.23 12.05 -2.46
C CYS A 279 1.20 13.58 -2.25
N PRO A 280 0.89 14.42 -3.25
CA PRO A 280 0.82 15.88 -3.04
C PRO A 280 -0.31 16.31 -2.11
N VAL A 281 -1.39 15.53 -2.05
CA VAL A 281 -2.60 15.81 -1.27
C VAL A 281 -2.51 15.15 0.10
N ARG A 282 -2.28 13.82 0.12
CA ARG A 282 -2.20 13.02 1.36
C ARG A 282 -0.94 13.30 2.15
N ARG A 283 0.22 13.38 1.47
CA ARG A 283 1.55 13.51 2.05
C ARG A 283 1.94 12.34 2.95
N TRP A 284 3.16 12.36 3.41
CA TRP A 284 3.76 11.39 4.32
C TRP A 284 3.96 12.02 5.70
N ASN A 285 4.31 11.21 6.70
CA ASN A 285 4.64 11.66 8.04
C ASN A 285 3.52 12.53 8.66
N ASP A 286 2.31 11.95 8.70
CA ASP A 286 1.10 12.61 9.20
C ASP A 286 0.76 13.92 8.45
N GLY A 287 0.85 13.86 7.12
CA GLY A 287 0.50 14.98 6.26
C GLY A 287 1.56 16.10 6.20
N LEU A 288 2.76 15.86 6.73
CA LEU A 288 3.79 16.88 6.83
C LEU A 288 4.42 17.22 5.48
N ASN A 289 4.86 16.22 4.73
CA ASN A 289 5.63 16.40 3.49
C ASN A 289 5.54 15.22 2.53
N PHE A 290 6.10 15.37 1.33
CA PHE A 290 6.38 14.31 0.38
C PHE A 290 7.64 14.64 -0.42
N CYS A 291 8.10 13.76 -1.32
CA CYS A 291 9.39 13.88 -2.02
C CYS A 291 9.66 15.27 -2.58
N ILE A 292 8.69 15.87 -3.30
CA ILE A 292 8.87 17.18 -3.95
C ILE A 292 8.92 18.33 -2.93
N ASP A 293 8.18 18.24 -1.83
CA ASP A 293 8.23 19.21 -0.74
C ASP A 293 9.61 19.21 -0.04
N CYS A 294 10.25 18.03 0.02
CA CYS A 294 11.59 17.86 0.57
C CYS A 294 12.72 18.24 -0.41
N GLY A 295 12.39 18.73 -1.60
CA GLY A 295 13.37 19.13 -2.59
C GLY A 295 13.86 18.00 -3.52
N ALA A 296 13.33 16.78 -3.40
CA ALA A 296 13.62 15.67 -4.31
C ALA A 296 12.54 15.57 -5.39
N GLY A 297 12.90 15.20 -6.62
CA GLY A 297 11.93 14.88 -7.65
C GLY A 297 11.10 13.64 -7.30
N CYS A 298 9.91 13.50 -7.89
CA CYS A 298 9.18 12.25 -7.85
C CYS A 298 9.98 11.15 -8.57
N MET A 299 10.20 10.01 -7.91
CA MET A 299 10.96 8.88 -8.47
C MET A 299 10.08 7.87 -9.21
N GLY A 300 8.76 8.07 -9.24
CA GLY A 300 7.86 7.18 -9.97
C GLY A 300 7.53 5.87 -9.25
N CYS A 301 7.66 5.82 -7.93
CA CYS A 301 7.59 4.56 -7.16
C CYS A 301 6.22 3.85 -7.20
N ALA A 302 5.17 4.51 -7.66
CA ALA A 302 3.85 3.92 -7.81
C ALA A 302 3.61 3.26 -9.18
N GLU A 303 4.55 3.39 -10.12
CA GLU A 303 4.37 2.93 -11.50
C GLU A 303 5.02 1.57 -11.77
N PRO A 304 4.46 0.78 -12.71
CA PRO A 304 4.96 -0.57 -13.03
C PRO A 304 6.44 -0.66 -13.40
N GLY A 305 7.00 0.41 -14.01
CA GLY A 305 8.42 0.46 -14.37
C GLY A 305 9.37 0.72 -13.20
N PHE A 306 8.85 1.01 -12.02
CA PHE A 306 9.70 1.18 -10.83
C PHE A 306 10.14 -0.20 -10.33
N TYR A 307 11.41 -0.47 -10.13
CA TYR A 307 12.60 0.38 -10.14
C TYR A 307 13.42 0.28 -11.46
N PRO A 308 13.43 -0.89 -12.16
CA PRO A 308 14.38 -1.16 -13.24
C PRO A 308 14.33 -0.17 -14.41
N GLU A 309 13.13 0.24 -14.80
CA GLU A 309 12.96 1.14 -15.95
C GLU A 309 13.17 2.61 -15.58
N MET A 310 13.18 2.92 -14.29
CA MET A 310 13.32 4.28 -13.77
C MET A 310 14.70 4.59 -13.23
N SER A 311 15.57 3.59 -13.22
CA SER A 311 16.99 3.73 -12.85
C SER A 311 17.82 4.28 -14.04
N PRO A 312 18.73 5.25 -13.82
CA PRO A 312 18.92 6.06 -12.60
C PRO A 312 17.71 6.94 -12.27
N LEU A 313 17.43 7.11 -10.97
CA LEU A 313 16.16 7.72 -10.50
C LEU A 313 15.98 9.18 -10.94
N TYR A 314 17.04 9.95 -11.07
CA TYR A 314 17.01 11.38 -11.35
C TYR A 314 17.74 11.75 -12.63
N THR A 315 17.61 10.92 -13.64
CA THR A 315 18.11 11.22 -14.99
C THR A 315 17.27 12.32 -15.62
N ALA A 316 17.93 13.30 -16.27
CA ALA A 316 17.25 14.37 -17.00
C ALA A 316 16.29 13.80 -18.07
N GLU A 317 15.17 14.49 -18.32
CA GLU A 317 14.10 13.98 -19.21
C GLU A 317 14.61 13.59 -20.61
N SER A 318 15.45 14.43 -21.21
CA SER A 318 16.03 14.16 -22.54
C SER A 318 16.88 12.88 -22.57
N GLU A 319 17.58 12.58 -21.50
CA GLU A 319 18.39 11.37 -21.36
C GLU A 319 17.54 10.15 -21.01
N ARG A 320 16.53 10.33 -20.12
CA ARG A 320 15.57 9.30 -19.78
C ARG A 320 14.81 8.81 -21.01
N SER A 321 14.30 9.70 -21.84
CA SER A 321 13.59 9.35 -23.07
C SER A 321 14.46 8.54 -24.02
N ARG A 322 15.74 8.90 -24.16
CA ARG A 322 16.71 8.13 -24.96
C ARG A 322 16.96 6.74 -24.38
N ASN A 323 17.14 6.65 -23.08
CA ASN A 323 17.38 5.38 -22.39
C ASN A 323 16.17 4.44 -22.48
N ILE A 324 14.95 4.96 -22.30
CA ILE A 324 13.72 4.19 -22.46
C ILE A 324 13.59 3.71 -23.91
N MET A 325 13.86 4.56 -24.90
CA MET A 325 13.79 4.19 -26.30
C MET A 325 14.81 3.10 -26.64
N ALA A 326 16.05 3.23 -26.18
CA ALA A 326 17.09 2.22 -26.38
C ALA A 326 16.70 0.87 -25.76
N ARG A 327 16.13 0.87 -24.55
CA ARG A 327 15.68 -0.35 -23.86
C ARG A 327 14.46 -0.99 -24.53
N LYS A 328 13.53 -0.20 -25.06
CA LYS A 328 12.41 -0.70 -25.88
C LYS A 328 12.91 -1.36 -27.15
N THR A 329 13.84 -0.71 -27.86
CA THR A 329 14.46 -1.24 -29.08
C THR A 329 15.22 -2.55 -28.79
N ALA A 330 15.83 -2.66 -27.63
CA ALA A 330 16.50 -3.88 -27.16
C ALA A 330 15.53 -4.98 -26.63
N GLY A 331 14.22 -4.73 -26.65
CA GLY A 331 13.21 -5.68 -26.10
C GLY A 331 13.21 -5.85 -24.58
N LEU A 332 13.91 -4.96 -23.88
CA LEU A 332 14.01 -5.00 -22.40
C LEU A 332 12.82 -4.36 -21.70
N ILE A 333 12.00 -3.61 -22.42
CA ILE A 333 10.78 -2.97 -21.93
C ILE A 333 9.65 -3.37 -22.88
N PRO A 334 8.58 -4.00 -22.40
CA PRO A 334 7.44 -4.31 -23.25
C PRO A 334 6.78 -3.03 -23.78
N PRO A 335 6.10 -3.08 -24.94
CA PRO A 335 5.32 -1.95 -25.44
C PRO A 335 4.33 -1.48 -24.35
N LYS A 336 4.19 -0.17 -24.18
CA LYS A 336 3.09 0.36 -23.35
C LYS A 336 1.78 -0.12 -24.00
N GLU A 337 0.99 -0.91 -23.27
CA GLU A 337 -0.39 -1.11 -23.64
C GLU A 337 -1.06 0.28 -23.61
N ASP A 338 -1.69 0.66 -24.70
CA ASP A 338 -2.29 1.97 -24.86
C ASP A 338 -3.23 2.28 -23.70
N LYS A 339 -2.98 3.44 -23.08
CA LYS A 339 -3.87 4.03 -22.07
C LYS A 339 -5.16 4.43 -22.79
N VAL A 340 -6.20 3.59 -22.77
CA VAL A 340 -7.56 3.93 -23.15
C VAL A 340 -8.43 3.94 -21.91
#